data_e65b783cd240ee028444f8c4f06b974c
#
_entry.id   e65b783cd240ee028444f8c4f06b974c
#
_cell.length_a   1.000
_cell.length_b   1.000
_cell.length_c   1.000
_cell.angle_alpha   90.00
_cell.angle_beta   90.00
_cell.angle_gamma   90.00
#
_symmetry.space_group_name_H-M   'P 1'
#
loop_
_entity.id
_entity.type
_entity.pdbx_description
1 polymer ?
#
loop_
_entity_poly.entity_id
_entity_poly.type
_entity_poly.pdbx_seq_one_letter_code
_entity_poly.pdbx_strand_id
1 'polypeptide(L)'
;MATKKNMRISYPSSEKIYVPGEINKIKVGMRKIKLLDTVTLDEHGERIFKKNNPVIVYDTSGPYSDPKISIDIAKGLPRIREEWYGKRKDVVQLPELTSAYGRERLADATLDSLRFPKRYLPFRAKEGKNITQMYYAKKRIITPEMEYVAIRENQQIEALGLKSYILSLIHI
;
A
#
# COMPACT_ATOMS: atom_id res chain seq x y z
N MET A 1 -8.25 24.31 24.87
CA MET A 1 -8.19 23.66 23.55
C MET A 1 -6.80 23.06 23.40
N ALA A 2 -6.65 21.74 23.55
CA ALA A 2 -5.36 21.08 23.40
C ALA A 2 -5.00 21.00 21.92
N THR A 3 -3.92 21.64 21.55
CA THR A 3 -3.33 21.59 20.20
C THR A 3 -3.01 20.13 19.90
N LYS A 4 -3.74 19.51 18.97
CA LYS A 4 -3.44 18.16 18.44
C LYS A 4 -2.06 18.22 17.80
N LYS A 5 -1.02 17.84 18.57
CA LYS A 5 0.33 17.65 18.06
C LYS A 5 0.28 16.46 17.10
N ASN A 6 0.26 16.72 15.80
CA ASN A 6 0.38 15.68 14.78
C ASN A 6 1.71 14.96 15.01
N MET A 7 1.65 13.81 15.66
CA MET A 7 2.81 12.96 15.91
C MET A 7 3.19 12.31 14.59
N ARG A 8 4.05 12.99 13.83
CA ARG A 8 4.60 12.47 12.59
C ARG A 8 5.76 11.55 12.90
N ILE A 9 5.70 10.34 12.40
CA ILE A 9 6.84 9.42 12.45
C ILE A 9 7.88 9.96 11.47
N SER A 10 9.07 10.26 11.98
CA SER A 10 10.20 10.75 11.19
C SER A 10 11.26 9.67 11.05
N TYR A 11 11.75 9.49 9.83
CA TYR A 11 12.85 8.60 9.48
C TYR A 11 13.94 9.41 8.79
N PRO A 12 14.91 9.98 9.52
CA PRO A 12 15.84 10.98 8.99
C PRO A 12 16.74 10.46 7.85
N SER A 13 17.07 9.16 7.87
CA SER A 13 17.91 8.54 6.83
C SER A 13 17.09 8.02 5.63
N SER A 14 15.82 8.33 5.55
CA SER A 14 14.97 7.85 4.47
C SER A 14 13.87 8.84 4.12
N GLU A 15 13.39 8.74 2.89
CA GLU A 15 12.27 9.54 2.38
C GLU A 15 11.17 8.65 1.81
N LYS A 16 9.94 9.10 1.94
CA LYS A 16 8.80 8.44 1.30
C LYS A 16 8.74 8.88 -0.15
N ILE A 17 8.71 7.91 -1.05
CA ILE A 17 8.52 8.10 -2.49
C ILE A 17 7.30 7.33 -2.96
N TYR A 18 6.79 7.67 -4.13
CA TYR A 18 5.69 6.96 -4.77
C TYR A 18 6.12 6.49 -6.15
N VAL A 19 6.03 5.19 -6.38
CA VAL A 19 6.25 4.59 -7.69
C VAL A 19 4.90 4.51 -8.41
N PRO A 20 4.76 5.15 -9.59
CA PRO A 20 3.52 5.10 -10.35
C PRO A 20 3.35 3.73 -11.03
N GLY A 21 2.10 3.32 -11.25
CA GLY A 21 1.78 2.20 -12.13
C GLY A 21 1.92 2.60 -13.59
N GLU A 22 2.31 1.63 -14.43
CA GLU A 22 2.44 1.80 -15.88
C GLU A 22 1.12 1.52 -16.61
N ILE A 23 0.35 0.54 -16.12
CA ILE A 23 -0.89 0.07 -16.74
C ILE A 23 -2.10 0.77 -16.11
N ASN A 24 -2.13 0.84 -14.80
CA ASN A 24 -3.21 1.44 -14.04
C ASN A 24 -2.76 2.74 -13.37
N LYS A 25 -3.70 3.67 -13.18
CA LYS A 25 -3.44 4.93 -12.46
C LYS A 25 -3.33 4.70 -10.94
N ILE A 26 -2.31 3.96 -10.53
CA ILE A 26 -2.02 3.69 -9.12
C ILE A 26 -0.69 4.29 -8.71
N LYS A 27 -0.46 4.38 -7.41
CA LYS A 27 0.81 4.81 -6.82
C LYS A 27 1.13 3.90 -5.64
N VAL A 28 2.31 3.31 -5.66
CA VAL A 28 2.80 2.43 -4.60
C VAL A 28 3.76 3.21 -3.71
N GLY A 29 3.45 3.29 -2.42
CA GLY A 29 4.31 3.96 -1.45
C GLY A 29 5.55 3.11 -1.17
N MET A 30 6.71 3.69 -1.43
CA MET A 30 8.01 3.11 -1.18
C MET A 30 8.82 4.01 -0.26
N ARG A 31 9.85 3.46 0.34
CA ARG A 31 10.81 4.20 1.16
C ARG A 31 12.19 4.05 0.58
N LYS A 32 12.77 5.19 0.21
CA LYS A 32 14.14 5.28 -0.27
C LYS A 32 15.06 5.54 0.91
N ILE A 33 15.88 4.57 1.25
CA ILE A 33 16.78 4.58 2.40
C ILE A 33 18.17 4.98 1.92
N LYS A 34 18.73 6.04 2.48
CA LYS A 34 20.11 6.47 2.24
C LYS A 34 21.04 5.58 3.04
N LEU A 35 22.00 4.97 2.37
CA LEU A 35 23.04 4.19 3.00
C LEU A 35 24.26 5.08 3.28
N LEU A 36 25.01 4.74 4.33
CA LEU A 36 26.30 5.35 4.60
C LEU A 36 27.32 4.87 3.55
N ASP A 37 28.34 5.67 3.30
CA ASP A 37 29.43 5.30 2.41
C ASP A 37 30.20 4.09 2.98
N THR A 38 30.62 3.19 2.11
CA THR A 38 31.52 2.11 2.49
C THR A 38 32.92 2.69 2.65
N VAL A 39 33.55 2.45 3.79
CA VAL A 39 34.90 2.86 4.09
C VAL A 39 35.83 1.67 3.98
N THR A 40 36.82 1.75 3.10
CA THR A 40 37.90 0.76 2.95
C THR A 40 39.24 1.45 3.21
N LEU A 41 40.26 0.68 3.54
CA LEU A 41 41.65 1.19 3.61
C LEU A 41 42.37 0.80 2.33
N ASP A 42 43.18 1.72 1.80
CA ASP A 42 44.09 1.42 0.70
C ASP A 42 45.37 0.71 1.19
N GLU A 43 46.31 0.46 0.29
CA GLU A 43 47.59 -0.18 0.58
C GLU A 43 48.49 0.65 1.51
N HIS A 44 48.20 1.93 1.65
CA HIS A 44 48.94 2.89 2.51
C HIS A 44 48.19 3.14 3.85
N GLY A 45 47.05 2.48 4.09
CA GLY A 45 46.25 2.68 5.30
C GLY A 45 45.36 3.92 5.26
N GLU A 46 45.20 4.58 4.12
CA GLU A 46 44.31 5.71 3.96
C GLU A 46 42.86 5.27 3.72
N ARG A 47 41.92 6.08 4.19
CA ARG A 47 40.48 5.77 4.07
C ARG A 47 39.96 6.15 2.69
N ILE A 48 39.45 5.14 1.97
CA ILE A 48 38.70 5.30 0.72
C ILE A 48 37.20 5.23 1.02
N PHE A 49 36.49 6.28 0.62
CA PHE A 49 35.03 6.36 0.75
C PHE A 49 34.35 5.99 -0.56
N LYS A 50 33.56 4.94 -0.56
CA LYS A 50 32.74 4.53 -1.71
C LYS A 50 31.27 4.81 -1.40
N LYS A 51 30.65 5.70 -2.18
CA LYS A 51 29.24 6.04 -2.06
C LYS A 51 28.37 4.83 -2.40
N ASN A 52 27.45 4.48 -1.51
CA ASN A 52 26.49 3.43 -1.72
C ASN A 52 25.20 3.98 -2.37
N ASN A 53 24.60 3.21 -3.28
CA ASN A 53 23.30 3.52 -3.83
C ASN A 53 22.22 3.37 -2.73
N PRO A 54 21.18 4.22 -2.75
CA PRO A 54 20.07 4.07 -1.83
C PRO A 54 19.31 2.77 -2.09
N VAL A 55 18.74 2.18 -1.04
CA VAL A 55 17.87 1.01 -1.14
C VAL A 55 16.42 1.47 -1.13
N ILE A 56 15.62 0.94 -2.05
CA ILE A 56 14.18 1.20 -2.13
C ILE A 56 13.44 -0.03 -1.62
N VAL A 57 12.58 0.16 -0.62
CA VAL A 57 11.78 -0.89 -0.02
C VAL A 57 10.31 -0.47 0.05
N TYR A 58 9.41 -1.45 0.14
CA TYR A 58 7.99 -1.15 0.36
C TYR A 58 7.77 -0.43 1.68
N ASP A 59 7.03 0.67 1.66
CA ASP A 59 6.74 1.46 2.84
C ASP A 59 5.52 0.93 3.59
N THR A 60 5.75 0.19 4.67
CA THR A 60 4.71 -0.35 5.54
C THR A 60 4.11 0.68 6.49
N SER A 61 4.68 1.88 6.59
CA SER A 61 4.17 2.95 7.47
C SER A 61 2.85 3.57 6.97
N GLY A 62 2.47 3.28 5.72
CA GLY A 62 1.25 3.80 5.13
C GLY A 62 1.17 5.34 5.18
N PRO A 63 0.02 5.92 5.54
CA PRO A 63 -0.15 7.37 5.57
C PRO A 63 0.54 8.04 6.77
N TYR A 64 0.98 7.29 7.79
CA TYR A 64 1.53 7.86 9.03
C TYR A 64 2.85 8.62 8.81
N SER A 65 3.63 8.24 7.83
CA SER A 65 4.89 8.90 7.46
C SER A 65 4.77 9.82 6.25
N ASP A 66 3.56 10.01 5.71
CA ASP A 66 3.35 10.93 4.58
C ASP A 66 3.06 12.35 5.07
N PRO A 67 3.94 13.32 4.80
CA PRO A 67 3.74 14.69 5.24
C PRO A 67 2.54 15.39 4.57
N LYS A 68 2.04 14.85 3.45
CA LYS A 68 0.92 15.40 2.70
C LYS A 68 -0.44 14.91 3.19
N ILE A 69 -0.46 13.87 4.04
CA ILE A 69 -1.69 13.27 4.53
C ILE A 69 -1.94 13.69 5.97
N SER A 70 -3.13 14.23 6.22
CA SER A 70 -3.63 14.48 7.58
C SER A 70 -4.45 13.28 8.02
N ILE A 71 -4.09 12.70 9.16
CA ILE A 71 -4.78 11.55 9.74
C ILE A 71 -5.79 12.05 10.78
N ASP A 72 -7.03 11.62 10.61
CA ASP A 72 -8.09 11.79 11.59
C ASP A 72 -8.50 10.41 12.11
N ILE A 73 -8.22 10.15 13.38
CA ILE A 73 -8.48 8.84 14.00
C ILE A 73 -9.98 8.52 13.96
N ALA A 74 -10.86 9.52 14.11
CA ALA A 74 -12.31 9.31 14.08
C ALA A 74 -12.82 8.92 12.70
N LYS A 75 -12.16 9.37 11.64
CA LYS A 75 -12.50 9.02 10.25
C LYS A 75 -11.86 7.72 9.79
N GLY A 76 -10.83 7.26 10.50
CA GLY A 76 -10.03 6.09 10.11
C GLY A 76 -9.19 6.32 8.85
N LEU A 77 -8.49 5.27 8.41
CA LEU A 77 -7.65 5.34 7.22
C LEU A 77 -8.48 5.16 5.94
N PRO A 78 -8.13 5.87 4.85
CA PRO A 78 -8.80 5.68 3.57
C PRO A 78 -8.51 4.28 3.01
N ARG A 79 -9.52 3.68 2.38
CA ARG A 79 -9.38 2.38 1.72
C ARG A 79 -8.73 2.57 0.35
N ILE A 80 -7.47 2.20 0.21
CA ILE A 80 -6.70 2.35 -1.05
C ILE A 80 -7.40 1.68 -2.23
N ARG A 81 -8.01 0.50 -2.01
CA ARG A 81 -8.60 -0.32 -3.06
C ARG A 81 -10.02 0.07 -3.47
N GLU A 82 -10.67 0.98 -2.73
CA GLU A 82 -12.08 1.31 -2.96
C GLU A 82 -12.32 1.88 -4.35
N GLU A 83 -11.43 2.76 -4.81
CA GLU A 83 -11.50 3.29 -6.16
C GLU A 83 -11.24 2.22 -7.24
N TRP A 84 -10.40 1.24 -6.95
CA TRP A 84 -10.00 0.23 -7.94
C TRP A 84 -11.16 -0.70 -8.29
N TYR A 85 -11.79 -1.30 -7.27
CA TYR A 85 -12.94 -2.18 -7.54
C TYR A 85 -14.21 -1.39 -7.91
N GLY A 86 -14.36 -0.16 -7.42
CA GLY A 86 -15.45 0.71 -7.84
C GLY A 86 -15.43 1.03 -9.34
N LYS A 87 -14.25 1.27 -9.90
CA LYS A 87 -14.08 1.52 -11.35
C LYS A 87 -14.40 0.31 -12.23
N ARG A 88 -14.21 -0.91 -11.72
CA ARG A 88 -14.54 -2.15 -12.48
C ARG A 88 -16.04 -2.38 -12.68
N LYS A 89 -16.88 -1.76 -11.85
CA LYS A 89 -18.35 -1.83 -11.94
C LYS A 89 -18.94 -3.24 -11.80
N ASP A 90 -18.16 -4.20 -11.31
CA ASP A 90 -18.52 -5.61 -11.13
C ASP A 90 -18.87 -5.98 -9.69
N VAL A 91 -18.80 -4.98 -8.81
CA VAL A 91 -19.18 -5.09 -7.40
C VAL A 91 -20.39 -4.21 -7.08
N VAL A 92 -21.07 -4.56 -6.00
CA VAL A 92 -22.13 -3.77 -5.37
C VAL A 92 -21.83 -3.61 -3.89
N GLN A 93 -22.03 -2.42 -3.37
CA GLN A 93 -21.95 -2.19 -1.94
C GLN A 93 -23.24 -2.71 -1.28
N LEU A 94 -23.08 -3.49 -0.22
CA LEU A 94 -24.21 -4.01 0.53
C LEU A 94 -24.78 -2.92 1.47
N PRO A 95 -26.09 -2.92 1.71
CA PRO A 95 -26.73 -1.90 2.54
C PRO A 95 -26.38 -2.04 4.03
N GLU A 96 -25.94 -3.22 4.46
CA GLU A 96 -25.65 -3.53 5.86
C GLU A 96 -24.48 -4.52 6.03
N LEU A 97 -24.08 -4.72 7.28
CA LEU A 97 -23.10 -5.75 7.65
C LEU A 97 -23.75 -7.13 7.54
N THR A 98 -23.07 -8.08 6.90
CA THR A 98 -23.61 -9.42 6.62
C THR A 98 -23.14 -10.49 7.60
N SER A 99 -22.07 -10.26 8.37
CA SER A 99 -21.63 -11.21 9.39
C SER A 99 -22.53 -11.18 10.61
N ALA A 100 -22.81 -12.34 11.19
CA ALA A 100 -23.60 -12.46 12.43
C ALA A 100 -22.97 -11.62 13.54
N TYR A 101 -21.64 -11.75 13.74
CA TYR A 101 -20.88 -10.95 14.69
C TYR A 101 -21.03 -9.44 14.46
N GLY A 102 -20.94 -9.00 13.21
CA GLY A 102 -21.07 -7.56 12.88
C GLY A 102 -22.46 -7.02 13.21
N ARG A 103 -23.52 -7.79 12.96
CA ARG A 103 -24.89 -7.41 13.31
C ARG A 103 -25.13 -7.38 14.81
N GLU A 104 -24.68 -8.43 15.51
CA GLU A 104 -24.77 -8.51 16.98
C GLU A 104 -24.07 -7.33 17.66
N ARG A 105 -22.80 -7.06 17.27
CA ARG A 105 -22.07 -5.92 17.78
C ARG A 105 -22.75 -4.59 17.46
N LEU A 106 -23.43 -4.49 16.33
CA LEU A 106 -24.15 -3.30 15.95
C LEU A 106 -25.42 -3.08 16.78
N ALA A 107 -26.09 -4.15 17.18
CA ALA A 107 -27.29 -4.10 18.01
C ALA A 107 -26.99 -3.77 19.49
N ASP A 108 -25.77 -3.98 19.93
CA ASP A 108 -25.36 -3.72 21.33
C ASP A 108 -25.15 -2.22 21.57
N ALA A 109 -26.12 -1.56 22.18
CA ALA A 109 -26.10 -0.14 22.51
C ALA A 109 -24.98 0.25 23.50
N THR A 110 -24.50 -0.71 24.31
CA THR A 110 -23.41 -0.40 25.29
C THR A 110 -22.11 -0.03 24.61
N LEU A 111 -21.94 -0.39 23.35
CA LEU A 111 -20.75 -0.12 22.56
C LEU A 111 -20.82 1.20 21.79
N ASP A 112 -21.91 1.94 21.85
CA ASP A 112 -22.09 3.16 21.05
C ASP A 112 -21.01 4.22 21.30
N SER A 113 -20.60 4.39 22.54
CA SER A 113 -19.54 5.33 22.92
C SER A 113 -18.15 4.94 22.38
N LEU A 114 -17.93 3.68 22.03
CA LEU A 114 -16.68 3.15 21.53
C LEU A 114 -16.62 3.10 19.99
N ARG A 115 -17.75 3.38 19.33
CA ARG A 115 -17.84 3.27 17.87
C ARG A 115 -17.36 4.54 17.17
N PHE A 116 -16.63 4.34 16.10
CA PHE A 116 -16.34 5.45 15.19
C PHE A 116 -17.56 5.75 14.32
N PRO A 117 -17.80 7.05 14.00
CA PRO A 117 -18.98 7.45 13.22
C PRO A 117 -18.97 6.88 11.80
N LYS A 118 -17.78 6.71 11.19
CA LYS A 118 -17.65 6.16 9.85
C LYS A 118 -17.60 4.64 9.87
N ARG A 119 -18.57 4.00 9.24
CA ARG A 119 -18.60 2.55 9.03
C ARG A 119 -18.38 2.25 7.57
N TYR A 120 -17.59 1.23 7.32
CA TYR A 120 -17.35 0.75 5.97
C TYR A 120 -18.25 -0.46 5.70
N LEU A 121 -19.22 -0.28 4.82
CA LEU A 121 -20.07 -1.36 4.35
C LEU A 121 -19.30 -2.30 3.41
N PRO A 122 -19.61 -3.61 3.44
CA PRO A 122 -18.92 -4.58 2.59
C PRO A 122 -19.33 -4.45 1.13
N PHE A 123 -18.44 -4.86 0.25
CA PHE A 123 -18.72 -5.02 -1.17
C PHE A 123 -18.80 -6.50 -1.52
N ARG A 124 -19.66 -6.83 -2.46
CA ARG A 124 -19.84 -8.19 -2.99
C ARG A 124 -19.87 -8.15 -4.51
N ALA A 125 -19.50 -9.26 -5.15
CA ALA A 125 -19.68 -9.40 -6.59
C ALA A 125 -21.17 -9.21 -6.95
N LYS A 126 -21.42 -8.52 -8.06
CA LYS A 126 -22.77 -8.49 -8.66
C LYS A 126 -23.16 -9.90 -9.08
N GLU A 127 -24.45 -10.15 -9.16
CA GLU A 127 -24.98 -11.42 -9.63
C GLU A 127 -24.37 -11.80 -10.99
N GLY A 128 -23.97 -13.06 -11.14
CA GLY A 128 -23.32 -13.59 -12.34
C GLY A 128 -21.91 -13.07 -12.60
N LYS A 129 -21.32 -12.26 -11.71
CA LYS A 129 -19.94 -11.74 -11.86
C LYS A 129 -18.96 -12.48 -10.98
N ASN A 130 -17.75 -12.70 -11.48
CA ASN A 130 -16.63 -13.22 -10.74
C ASN A 130 -15.56 -12.11 -10.58
N ILE A 131 -15.12 -11.86 -9.36
CA ILE A 131 -14.17 -10.78 -9.00
C ILE A 131 -12.85 -11.30 -8.45
N THR A 132 -12.57 -12.60 -8.64
CA THR A 132 -11.28 -13.15 -8.20
C THR A 132 -10.14 -12.70 -9.11
N GLN A 133 -8.95 -12.51 -8.55
CA GLN A 133 -7.78 -12.13 -9.34
C GLN A 133 -7.46 -13.19 -10.40
N MET A 134 -7.64 -14.49 -10.09
CA MET A 134 -7.49 -15.58 -11.03
C MET A 134 -8.42 -15.44 -12.26
N TYR A 135 -9.65 -15.00 -12.05
CA TYR A 135 -10.60 -14.78 -13.14
C TYR A 135 -10.13 -13.68 -14.10
N TYR A 136 -9.62 -12.57 -13.56
CA TYR A 136 -9.06 -11.50 -14.38
C TYR A 136 -7.79 -11.93 -15.09
N ALA A 137 -6.89 -12.67 -14.42
CA ALA A 137 -5.68 -13.21 -15.02
C ALA A 137 -5.99 -14.12 -16.20
N LYS A 138 -6.94 -15.05 -16.07
CA LYS A 138 -7.41 -15.91 -17.18
C LYS A 138 -7.99 -15.11 -18.35
N LYS A 139 -8.51 -13.92 -18.11
CA LYS A 139 -8.98 -12.99 -19.14
C LYS A 139 -7.90 -12.04 -19.65
N ARG A 140 -6.65 -12.19 -19.22
CA ARG A 140 -5.51 -11.31 -19.53
C ARG A 140 -5.76 -9.84 -19.13
N ILE A 141 -6.51 -9.65 -18.06
CA ILE A 141 -6.78 -8.34 -17.48
C ILE A 141 -5.87 -8.15 -16.27
N ILE A 142 -4.98 -7.18 -16.35
CA ILE A 142 -4.12 -6.79 -15.22
C ILE A 142 -4.90 -5.79 -14.37
N THR A 143 -5.25 -6.23 -13.17
CA THR A 143 -5.95 -5.37 -12.21
C THR A 143 -4.98 -4.43 -11.49
N PRO A 144 -5.47 -3.29 -10.94
CA PRO A 144 -4.66 -2.44 -10.09
C PRO A 144 -4.00 -3.17 -8.93
N GLU A 145 -4.68 -4.18 -8.36
CA GLU A 145 -4.15 -5.01 -7.30
C GLU A 145 -2.96 -5.85 -7.74
N MET A 146 -3.04 -6.46 -8.93
CA MET A 146 -1.92 -7.23 -9.51
C MET A 146 -0.71 -6.34 -9.75
N GLU A 147 -0.93 -5.19 -10.38
CA GLU A 147 0.15 -4.24 -10.66
C GLU A 147 0.76 -3.67 -9.37
N TYR A 148 -0.07 -3.38 -8.35
CA TYR A 148 0.41 -2.93 -7.05
C TYR A 148 1.36 -3.93 -6.41
N VAL A 149 1.01 -5.22 -6.43
CA VAL A 149 1.87 -6.30 -5.89
C VAL A 149 3.13 -6.42 -6.73
N ALA A 150 3.02 -6.39 -8.07
CA ALA A 150 4.17 -6.49 -8.96
C ALA A 150 5.18 -5.37 -8.72
N ILE A 151 4.74 -4.11 -8.62
CA ILE A 151 5.62 -2.98 -8.31
C ILE A 151 6.31 -3.18 -6.96
N ARG A 152 5.58 -3.64 -5.93
CA ARG A 152 6.13 -3.87 -4.60
C ARG A 152 7.25 -4.91 -4.62
N GLU A 153 7.06 -6.01 -5.34
CA GLU A 153 8.02 -7.13 -5.39
C GLU A 153 9.19 -6.83 -6.33
N ASN A 154 8.96 -6.14 -7.45
CA ASN A 154 9.98 -5.85 -8.45
C ASN A 154 11.10 -4.93 -7.95
N GLN A 155 10.83 -4.02 -7.01
CA GLN A 155 11.85 -3.10 -6.51
C GLN A 155 13.08 -3.80 -5.94
N GLN A 156 12.89 -4.94 -5.30
CA GLN A 156 14.02 -5.72 -4.79
C GLN A 156 14.82 -6.40 -5.91
N ILE A 157 14.13 -6.90 -6.91
CA ILE A 157 14.75 -7.59 -8.06
C ILE A 157 15.56 -6.61 -8.88
N GLU A 158 15.04 -5.42 -9.13
CA GLU A 158 15.74 -4.35 -9.84
C GLU A 158 16.96 -3.85 -9.07
N ALA A 159 16.84 -3.69 -7.75
CA ALA A 159 17.96 -3.29 -6.90
C ALA A 159 19.10 -4.30 -6.88
N LEU A 160 18.80 -5.59 -7.10
CA LEU A 160 19.79 -6.66 -7.23
C LEU A 160 20.37 -6.78 -8.65
N GLY A 161 19.95 -5.93 -9.61
CA GLY A 161 20.38 -6.00 -11.01
C GLY A 161 19.85 -7.24 -11.74
N LEU A 162 18.90 -7.95 -11.15
CA LEU A 162 18.24 -9.09 -11.76
C LEU A 162 17.14 -8.58 -12.70
N LYS A 163 17.04 -9.16 -13.89
CA LYS A 163 15.91 -8.86 -14.78
C LYS A 163 14.61 -9.31 -14.10
N SER A 164 13.64 -8.42 -14.10
CA SER A 164 12.32 -8.70 -13.54
C SER A 164 11.70 -9.94 -14.20
N TYR A 165 11.63 -11.04 -13.48
CA TYR A 165 10.93 -12.24 -13.92
C TYR A 165 9.40 -12.06 -13.92
N ILE A 166 8.89 -10.97 -13.36
CA ILE A 166 7.44 -10.74 -13.20
C ILE A 166 6.79 -10.35 -14.51
N LEU A 167 7.54 -9.75 -15.45
CA LEU A 167 7.05 -9.61 -16.82
C LEU A 167 6.75 -10.95 -17.49
N SER A 168 7.40 -12.04 -17.07
CA SER A 168 7.13 -13.38 -17.58
C SER A 168 5.84 -14.01 -17.01
N LEU A 169 5.39 -13.59 -15.83
CA LEU A 169 4.11 -14.03 -15.25
C LEU A 169 2.90 -13.31 -15.89
N ILE A 170 3.12 -12.20 -16.59
CA ILE A 170 2.09 -11.47 -17.34
C ILE A 170 1.86 -12.09 -18.73
N HIS A 171 2.75 -12.97 -19.16
CA HIS A 171 2.68 -13.67 -20.44
C HIS A 171 2.07 -15.09 -20.35
N ILE A 172 1.33 -15.41 -19.29
CA ILE A 172 0.57 -16.65 -19.19
C ILE A 172 -0.80 -16.50 -19.87
#